data_a4ce7aacc6e6292651be44b3a282c1f6
#
_entry.id   a4ce7aacc6e6292651be44b3a282c1f6
#
_cell.length_a   1.000
_cell.length_b   1.000
_cell.length_c   1.000
_cell.angle_alpha   90.00
_cell.angle_beta   90.00
_cell.angle_gamma   90.00
#
_symmetry.space_group_name_H-M   'P 1'
#
loop_
_entity.id
_entity.type
_entity.pdbx_description
1 polymer ?
#
loop_
_entity_poly.entity_id
_entity_poly.type
_entity_poly.pdbx_seq_one_letter_code
_entity_poly.pdbx_strand_id
1 'polypeptide(L)'
;MPIGIIEIEFYLPSCSSLKAKRHILKPMLARLHKEFNISIAEYDRHDVWKSSSIMIAMVSNDSKYLQQNLLKIQEFIEGHWPDLQITKDNIEIIM
;
A
#
# COMPACT_ATOMS: atom_id res chain seq x y z
N MET A 1 -17.66 -13.37 5.57
CA MET A 1 -16.50 -12.73 6.24
C MET A 1 -16.05 -11.54 5.43
N PRO A 2 -15.94 -10.34 6.03
CA PRO A 2 -15.54 -9.16 5.27
C PRO A 2 -14.06 -9.19 4.86
N ILE A 3 -13.82 -8.62 3.68
CA ILE A 3 -12.48 -8.47 3.13
C ILE A 3 -12.26 -6.98 2.85
N GLY A 4 -11.17 -6.42 3.37
CA GLY A 4 -10.81 -5.05 3.10
C GLY A 4 -9.74 -4.99 2.03
N ILE A 5 -9.88 -4.06 1.09
CA ILE A 5 -8.94 -3.85 0.01
C ILE A 5 -8.56 -2.38 -0.03
N ILE A 6 -7.26 -2.10 -0.10
CA ILE A 6 -6.75 -0.76 -0.36
C ILE A 6 -5.97 -0.81 -1.66
N GLU A 7 -6.33 0.07 -2.59
CA GLU A 7 -5.56 0.30 -3.80
C GLU A 7 -4.90 1.67 -3.68
N ILE A 8 -3.59 1.71 -3.79
CA ILE A 8 -2.83 2.95 -3.69
C ILE A 8 -1.95 3.09 -4.91
N GLU A 9 -2.04 4.24 -5.54
CA GLU A 9 -1.19 4.64 -6.64
C GLU A 9 -0.35 5.82 -6.18
N PHE A 10 0.95 5.77 -6.38
CA PHE A 10 1.81 6.86 -5.92
C PHE A 10 2.92 7.17 -6.91
N TYR A 11 3.40 8.41 -6.83
CA TYR A 11 4.45 8.95 -7.64
C TYR A 11 5.76 9.01 -6.86
N LEU A 12 6.85 8.65 -7.54
CA LEU A 12 8.19 8.57 -6.96
C LEU A 12 9.10 9.53 -7.74
N PRO A 13 9.04 10.85 -7.47
CA PRO A 13 9.74 11.83 -8.31
C PRO A 13 11.25 11.68 -8.33
N SER A 14 11.85 11.14 -7.28
CA SER A 14 13.30 10.97 -7.17
C SER A 14 13.82 9.68 -7.81
N CYS A 15 12.94 8.80 -8.29
CA CYS A 15 13.38 7.56 -8.91
C CYS A 15 13.90 7.79 -10.32
N SER A 16 15.09 7.25 -10.61
CA SER A 16 15.74 7.36 -11.91
C SER A 16 15.89 6.02 -12.63
N SER A 17 15.44 4.92 -12.01
CA SER A 17 15.56 3.58 -12.59
C SER A 17 14.62 2.62 -11.88
N LEU A 18 14.41 1.44 -12.48
CA LEU A 18 13.66 0.35 -11.82
C LEU A 18 14.38 -0.15 -10.58
N LYS A 19 15.71 -0.14 -10.59
CA LYS A 19 16.51 -0.52 -9.44
C LYS A 19 16.27 0.42 -8.26
N ALA A 20 16.27 1.73 -8.50
CA ALA A 20 15.97 2.72 -7.47
C ALA A 20 14.56 2.54 -6.91
N LYS A 21 13.60 2.28 -7.77
CA LYS A 21 12.22 2.01 -7.36
C LYS A 21 12.14 0.79 -6.44
N ARG A 22 12.81 -0.30 -6.78
CA ARG A 22 12.84 -1.51 -5.96
C ARG A 22 13.47 -1.27 -4.60
N HIS A 23 14.49 -0.42 -4.52
CA HIS A 23 15.11 -0.05 -3.26
C HIS A 23 14.16 0.67 -2.31
N ILE A 24 13.17 1.36 -2.84
CA ILE A 24 12.14 2.03 -2.06
C ILE A 24 11.00 1.05 -1.73
N LEU A 25 10.50 0.33 -2.72
CA LEU A 25 9.32 -0.52 -2.57
C LEU A 25 9.56 -1.78 -1.74
N LYS A 26 10.67 -2.48 -1.93
CA LYS A 26 10.92 -3.72 -1.21
C LYS A 26 10.90 -3.54 0.31
N PRO A 27 11.65 -2.59 0.87
CA PRO A 27 11.58 -2.35 2.31
C PRO A 27 10.22 -1.90 2.78
N MET A 28 9.53 -1.08 1.97
CA MET A 28 8.20 -0.59 2.29
C MET A 28 7.19 -1.74 2.39
N LEU A 29 7.15 -2.62 1.38
CA LEU A 29 6.25 -3.76 1.39
C LEU A 29 6.55 -4.70 2.55
N ALA A 30 7.83 -4.96 2.81
CA ALA A 30 8.26 -5.80 3.92
C ALA A 30 7.87 -5.20 5.28
N ARG A 31 8.04 -3.89 5.45
CA ARG A 31 7.68 -3.20 6.67
C ARG A 31 6.18 -3.25 6.93
N LEU A 32 5.38 -3.01 5.91
CA LEU A 32 3.92 -3.06 6.02
C LEU A 32 3.44 -4.47 6.36
N HIS A 33 4.04 -5.47 5.74
CA HIS A 33 3.71 -6.87 6.02
C HIS A 33 4.08 -7.28 7.44
N LYS A 34 5.14 -6.70 7.99
CA LYS A 34 5.57 -6.95 9.37
C LYS A 34 4.64 -6.27 10.38
N GLU A 35 4.21 -5.04 10.09
CA GLU A 35 3.39 -4.26 11.03
C GLU A 35 1.92 -4.66 11.03
N PHE A 36 1.41 -5.17 9.92
CA PHE A 36 0.00 -5.50 9.76
C PHE A 36 -0.15 -6.91 9.22
N ASN A 37 -1.22 -7.59 9.65
CA ASN A 37 -1.56 -8.91 9.11
C ASN A 37 -2.32 -8.74 7.80
N ILE A 38 -1.56 -8.54 6.73
CA ILE A 38 -2.09 -8.22 5.41
C ILE A 38 -1.39 -9.01 4.32
N SER A 39 -2.03 -9.10 3.17
CA SER A 39 -1.39 -9.49 1.92
C SER A 39 -1.16 -8.22 1.11
N ILE A 40 0.03 -8.02 0.57
CA ILE A 40 0.40 -6.79 -0.13
C ILE A 40 1.29 -7.10 -1.33
N ALA A 41 1.04 -6.41 -2.44
CA ALA A 41 1.84 -6.56 -3.64
C ALA A 41 1.76 -5.32 -4.51
N GLU A 42 2.82 -5.08 -5.28
CA GLU A 42 2.73 -4.18 -6.43
C GLU A 42 1.97 -4.93 -7.53
N TYR A 43 0.85 -4.37 -8.00
CA TYR A 43 0.00 -5.08 -8.96
C TYR A 43 -0.01 -4.49 -10.35
N ASP A 44 0.54 -3.28 -10.52
CA ASP A 44 0.58 -2.60 -11.80
C ASP A 44 1.80 -1.68 -11.86
N ARG A 45 2.14 -1.21 -13.07
CA ARG A 45 3.22 -0.27 -13.33
C ARG A 45 4.61 -0.79 -12.97
N HIS A 46 4.82 -2.11 -13.09
CA HIS A 46 6.11 -2.74 -12.76
C HIS A 46 7.27 -2.14 -13.54
N ASP A 47 7.05 -1.77 -14.79
CA ASP A 47 8.07 -1.24 -15.69
C ASP A 47 8.20 0.29 -15.67
N VAL A 48 7.43 0.95 -14.82
CA VAL A 48 7.45 2.42 -14.70
C VAL A 48 8.30 2.82 -13.50
N TRP A 49 9.29 3.68 -13.72
CA TRP A 49 10.23 4.06 -12.66
C TRP A 49 9.63 4.97 -11.60
N LYS A 50 8.83 5.92 -12.04
CA LYS A 50 8.36 7.03 -11.20
C LYS A 50 6.98 6.83 -10.63
N SER A 51 6.39 5.67 -10.84
CA SER A 51 5.03 5.40 -10.41
C SER A 51 4.88 3.94 -10.01
N SER A 52 4.00 3.68 -9.06
CA SER A 52 3.68 2.33 -8.63
C SER A 52 2.24 2.26 -8.20
N SER A 53 1.66 1.07 -8.35
CA SER A 53 0.34 0.76 -7.84
C SER A 53 0.45 -0.46 -6.95
N ILE A 54 0.05 -0.32 -5.70
CA ILE A 54 0.05 -1.43 -4.74
C ILE A 54 -1.37 -1.76 -4.33
N MET A 55 -1.57 -3.02 -4.00
CA MET A 55 -2.84 -3.51 -3.47
C MET A 55 -2.59 -4.20 -2.14
N ILE A 56 -3.44 -3.90 -1.18
CA ILE A 56 -3.41 -4.48 0.16
C ILE A 56 -4.73 -5.17 0.40
N ALA A 57 -4.69 -6.40 0.91
CA ALA A 57 -5.90 -7.13 1.28
C ALA A 57 -5.81 -7.58 2.73
N MET A 58 -6.92 -7.48 3.45
CA MET A 58 -7.03 -7.88 4.83
C MET A 58 -8.37 -8.56 5.07
N VAL A 59 -8.37 -9.64 5.82
CA VAL A 59 -9.57 -10.38 6.17
C VAL A 59 -9.79 -10.27 7.67
N SER A 60 -11.04 -10.06 8.08
CA SER A 60 -11.43 -10.07 9.48
C SER A 60 -12.90 -10.48 9.60
N ASN A 61 -13.23 -11.17 10.67
CA ASN A 61 -14.63 -11.50 10.98
C ASN A 61 -15.38 -10.32 11.62
N ASP A 62 -14.69 -9.21 11.86
CA ASP A 62 -15.25 -8.00 12.49
C ASP A 62 -15.03 -6.83 11.54
N SER A 63 -16.10 -6.34 10.92
CA SER A 63 -16.00 -5.26 9.93
C SER A 63 -15.55 -3.93 10.52
N LYS A 64 -15.89 -3.67 11.78
CA LYS A 64 -15.45 -2.45 12.46
C LYS A 64 -13.95 -2.45 12.71
N TYR A 65 -13.40 -3.58 13.19
CA TYR A 65 -11.97 -3.78 13.36
C TYR A 65 -11.25 -3.64 12.02
N LEU A 66 -11.82 -4.20 10.97
CA LEU A 66 -11.27 -4.11 9.62
C LEU A 66 -11.16 -2.66 9.14
N GLN A 67 -12.23 -1.88 9.28
CA GLN A 67 -12.23 -0.46 8.92
C GLN A 67 -11.16 0.32 9.67
N GLN A 68 -11.06 0.10 10.97
CA GLN A 68 -10.07 0.78 11.81
C GLN A 68 -8.64 0.46 11.36
N ASN A 69 -8.36 -0.80 11.04
CA ASN A 69 -7.04 -1.22 10.59
C ASN A 69 -6.68 -0.68 9.21
N LEU A 70 -7.64 -0.62 8.29
CA LEU A 70 -7.41 -0.04 6.97
C LEU A 70 -7.01 1.44 7.08
N LEU A 71 -7.66 2.19 7.98
CA LEU A 71 -7.31 3.58 8.23
C LEU A 71 -5.92 3.71 8.86
N LYS A 72 -5.58 2.82 9.78
CA LYS A 72 -4.24 2.80 10.39
C LYS A 72 -3.14 2.53 9.37
N ILE A 73 -3.40 1.66 8.41
CA ILE A 73 -2.47 1.36 7.34
C ILE A 73 -2.19 2.62 6.51
N GLN A 74 -3.24 3.35 6.13
CA GLN A 74 -3.08 4.60 5.38
C GLN A 74 -2.28 5.63 6.17
N GLU A 75 -2.58 5.82 7.44
CA GLU A 75 -1.85 6.74 8.31
C GLU A 75 -0.39 6.33 8.45
N PHE A 76 -0.13 5.03 8.58
CA PHE A 76 1.23 4.51 8.68
C PHE A 76 2.04 4.83 7.42
N ILE A 77 1.45 4.62 6.24
CA ILE A 77 2.11 4.91 4.97
C ILE A 77 2.43 6.40 4.85
N GLU A 78 1.47 7.25 5.15
CA GLU A 78 1.66 8.70 5.08
C GLU A 78 2.72 9.19 6.07
N GLY A 79 2.77 8.60 7.25
CA GLY A 79 3.72 9.00 8.29
C GLY A 79 5.14 8.50 8.06
N HIS A 80 5.32 7.31 7.50
CA HIS A 80 6.63 6.69 7.34
C HIS A 80 7.29 6.95 5.99
N TRP A 81 6.49 7.26 4.97
CA TRP A 81 7.00 7.56 3.62
C TRP A 81 6.40 8.86 3.10
N PRO A 82 6.68 10.00 3.77
CA PRO A 82 6.07 11.28 3.40
C PRO A 82 6.52 11.80 2.04
N ASP A 83 7.66 11.29 1.52
CA ASP A 83 8.17 11.68 0.22
C ASP A 83 7.40 11.06 -0.95
N LEU A 84 6.58 10.06 -0.68
CA LEU A 84 5.75 9.44 -1.71
C LEU A 84 4.50 10.27 -1.92
N GLN A 85 4.24 10.61 -3.17
CA GLN A 85 3.05 11.38 -3.53
C GLN A 85 1.94 10.42 -3.92
N ILE A 86 0.96 10.27 -3.06
CA ILE A 86 -0.19 9.42 -3.31
C ILE A 86 -1.09 10.14 -4.33
N THR A 87 -1.26 9.53 -5.50
CA THR A 87 -2.07 10.07 -6.58
C THR A 87 -3.46 9.46 -6.64
N LYS A 88 -3.62 8.27 -6.06
CA LYS A 88 -4.91 7.60 -5.98
C LYS A 88 -4.94 6.73 -4.73
N ASP A 89 -6.06 6.76 -4.03
CA ASP A 89 -6.25 6.02 -2.80
C ASP A 89 -7.71 5.58 -2.73
N ASN A 90 -7.94 4.28 -2.71
CA ASN A 90 -9.27 3.71 -2.70
C ASN A 90 -9.36 2.58 -1.70
N ILE A 91 -10.37 2.65 -0.83
CA ILE A 91 -10.67 1.60 0.14
C ILE A 91 -12.00 0.98 -0.23
N GLU A 92 -12.03 -0.35 -0.26
CA GLU A 92 -13.25 -1.10 -0.50
C GLU A 92 -13.36 -2.21 0.54
N ILE A 93 -14.59 -2.41 1.06
CA ILE A 93 -14.87 -3.54 1.94
C ILE A 93 -15.90 -4.41 1.26
N ILE A 94 -15.54 -5.66 1.05
CA ILE A 94 -16.39 -6.68 0.44
C ILE A 94 -16.94 -7.55 1.56
N MET A 95 -18.26 -7.61 1.65
CA MET A 95 -18.94 -8.33 2.73
C MET A 95 -19.29 -9.75 2.34
#